data_0cb4a7e87b281d5ab6c071ad63ee96ee
#
_entry.id   0cb4a7e87b281d5ab6c071ad63ee96ee
#
_cell.length_a   1.000
_cell.length_b   1.000
_cell.length_c   1.000
_cell.angle_alpha   90.00
_cell.angle_beta   90.00
_cell.angle_gamma   90.00
#
_symmetry.space_group_name_H-M   'P 1'
#
loop_
_entity.id
_entity.type
_entity.pdbx_description
1 polymer ?
#
loop_
_entity_poly.entity_id
_entity_poly.type
_entity_poly.pdbx_seq_one_letter_code
_entity_poly.pdbx_strand_id
1 'polypeptide(L)'
;MTKRGDKYDWRMGSVPPSIDHHSLVKHQIVREYLGRYIKVLMSNYNIDRLVLSIVDGFAGGGEYVAPDGQGYSPGSPQIVVDTVTEQEALLNIGREKPRKVDAKYYFVEQHRSTHTYLNALLATKYGGARLGKDIILVQ
;
A
#
# COMPACT_ATOMS: atom_id res chain seq x y z
N MET A 1 2.80 21.83 -23.80
CA MET A 1 1.92 21.93 -22.64
C MET A 1 1.44 20.53 -22.27
N THR A 2 1.97 19.96 -21.21
CA THR A 2 1.53 18.66 -20.69
C THR A 2 0.17 18.84 -20.03
N LYS A 3 -0.83 18.12 -20.50
CA LYS A 3 -2.14 18.10 -19.86
C LYS A 3 -1.97 17.58 -18.42
N ARG A 4 -2.71 18.16 -17.48
CA ARG A 4 -2.67 17.81 -16.05
C ARG A 4 -2.85 16.32 -15.78
N GLY A 5 -3.31 15.53 -16.76
CA GLY A 5 -3.46 14.08 -16.70
C GLY A 5 -2.18 13.27 -16.96
N ASP A 6 -1.18 13.86 -17.58
CA ASP A 6 0.03 13.12 -17.99
C ASP A 6 1.05 12.96 -16.87
N LYS A 7 0.95 13.74 -15.81
CA LYS A 7 1.90 13.72 -14.69
C LYS A 7 1.85 12.43 -13.87
N TYR A 8 0.68 11.80 -13.81
CA TYR A 8 0.45 10.60 -13.01
C TYR A 8 -0.12 9.47 -13.86
N ASP A 9 0.55 9.20 -14.98
CA ASP A 9 0.17 8.12 -15.89
C ASP A 9 1.13 6.93 -15.70
N TRP A 10 0.58 5.78 -15.37
CA TRP A 10 1.32 4.53 -15.27
C TRP A 10 0.92 3.64 -16.44
N ARG A 11 1.93 3.19 -17.19
CA ARG A 11 1.75 2.28 -18.33
C ARG A 11 2.74 1.13 -18.25
N MET A 12 2.28 -0.06 -18.57
CA MET A 12 3.15 -1.24 -18.64
C MET A 12 4.30 -0.99 -19.62
N GLY A 13 5.51 -1.33 -19.19
CA GLY A 13 6.73 -1.13 -19.98
C GLY A 13 7.29 0.29 -19.98
N SER A 14 6.63 1.24 -19.34
CA SER A 14 7.09 2.62 -19.20
C SER A 14 7.57 2.91 -17.80
N VAL A 15 8.44 3.92 -17.67
CA VAL A 15 8.90 4.41 -16.37
C VAL A 15 7.73 5.08 -15.64
N PRO A 16 7.52 4.76 -14.34
CA PRO A 16 6.46 5.43 -13.58
C PRO A 16 6.75 6.91 -13.35
N PRO A 17 5.74 7.70 -12.96
CA PRO A 17 5.94 9.12 -12.65
C PRO A 17 6.92 9.32 -11.51
N SER A 18 7.61 10.46 -11.50
CA SER A 18 8.44 10.87 -10.37
C SER A 18 7.54 11.30 -9.21
N ILE A 19 7.91 10.92 -7.99
CA ILE A 19 7.18 11.32 -6.80
C ILE A 19 7.46 12.79 -6.46
N ASP A 20 6.43 13.54 -6.11
CA ASP A 20 6.61 14.91 -5.62
C ASP A 20 6.70 14.95 -4.10
N HIS A 21 7.13 16.10 -3.59
CA HIS A 21 7.32 16.30 -2.14
C HIS A 21 6.02 16.14 -1.35
N HIS A 22 4.91 16.64 -1.88
CA HIS A 22 3.61 16.51 -1.21
C HIS A 22 3.17 15.06 -1.06
N SER A 23 3.41 14.25 -2.08
CA SER A 23 3.11 12.82 -2.04
C SER A 23 3.97 12.08 -1.02
N LEU A 24 5.26 12.43 -0.94
CA LEU A 24 6.15 11.87 0.08
C LEU A 24 5.66 12.15 1.51
N VAL A 25 5.25 13.39 1.78
CA VAL A 25 4.73 13.79 3.09
C VAL A 25 3.43 13.03 3.41
N LYS A 26 2.52 12.93 2.44
CA LYS A 26 1.26 12.17 2.61
C LYS A 26 1.55 10.70 2.90
N HIS A 27 2.48 10.09 2.19
CA HIS A 27 2.86 8.69 2.39
C HIS A 27 3.45 8.47 3.79
N GLN A 28 4.26 9.38 4.28
CA GLN A 28 4.80 9.32 5.63
C GLN A 28 3.71 9.41 6.69
N ILE A 29 2.75 10.33 6.51
CA ILE A 29 1.60 10.48 7.41
C ILE A 29 0.76 9.21 7.43
N VAL A 30 0.46 8.62 6.28
CA VAL A 30 -0.30 7.37 6.19
C VAL A 30 0.40 6.24 6.94
N ARG A 31 1.70 6.09 6.71
CA ARG A 31 2.51 5.07 7.40
C ARG A 31 2.49 5.22 8.91
N GLU A 32 2.74 6.42 9.40
CA GLU A 32 2.76 6.70 10.84
C GLU A 32 1.38 6.54 11.47
N TYR A 33 0.35 7.07 10.82
CA TYR A 33 -1.03 6.97 11.32
C TYR A 33 -1.49 5.51 11.40
N LEU A 34 -1.33 4.75 10.33
CA LEU A 34 -1.76 3.36 10.29
C LEU A 34 -0.99 2.51 11.31
N GLY A 35 0.34 2.74 11.42
CA GLY A 35 1.16 2.05 12.40
C GLY A 35 0.69 2.30 13.84
N ARG A 36 0.43 3.55 14.19
CA ARG A 36 -0.11 3.93 15.51
C ARG A 36 -1.51 3.39 15.75
N TYR A 37 -2.36 3.45 14.74
CA TYR A 37 -3.72 2.94 14.80
C TYR A 37 -3.74 1.45 15.20
N ILE A 38 -2.93 0.64 14.54
CA ILE A 38 -2.80 -0.78 14.86
C ILE A 38 -2.27 -0.98 16.28
N LYS A 39 -1.23 -0.24 16.68
CA LYS A 39 -0.68 -0.31 18.04
C LYS A 39 -1.71 -0.01 19.10
N VAL A 40 -2.52 1.04 18.91
CA VAL A 40 -3.56 1.44 19.86
C VAL A 40 -4.64 0.36 19.95
N LEU A 41 -5.14 -0.13 18.81
CA LEU A 41 -6.16 -1.18 18.80
C LEU A 41 -5.68 -2.49 19.41
N MET A 42 -4.38 -2.78 19.29
CA MET A 42 -3.76 -4.00 19.81
C MET A 42 -3.03 -3.78 21.15
N SER A 43 -3.29 -2.68 21.84
CA SER A 43 -2.70 -2.38 23.15
C SER A 43 -3.20 -3.33 24.26
N ASN A 44 -4.37 -3.93 24.09
CA ASN A 44 -4.85 -4.97 24.98
C ASN A 44 -4.26 -6.32 24.58
N TYR A 45 -3.41 -6.88 25.43
CA TYR A 45 -2.71 -8.14 25.18
C TYR A 45 -3.64 -9.37 25.09
N ASN A 46 -4.89 -9.25 25.52
CA ASN A 46 -5.88 -10.34 25.43
C ASN A 46 -6.54 -10.42 24.04
N ILE A 47 -6.30 -9.45 23.18
CA ILE A 47 -6.79 -9.45 21.79
C ILE A 47 -5.80 -10.21 20.92
N ASP A 48 -6.20 -11.37 20.41
CA ASP A 48 -5.34 -12.21 19.57
C ASP A 48 -5.45 -11.85 18.07
N ARG A 49 -6.53 -11.20 17.67
CA ARG A 49 -6.81 -10.92 16.26
C ARG A 49 -7.46 -9.55 16.09
N LEU A 50 -6.96 -8.78 15.16
CA LEU A 50 -7.54 -7.53 14.70
C LEU A 50 -7.99 -7.70 13.26
N VAL A 51 -9.26 -7.38 12.97
CA VAL A 51 -9.80 -7.41 11.60
C VAL A 51 -9.90 -5.98 11.09
N LEU A 52 -9.27 -5.70 9.96
CA LEU A 52 -9.26 -4.37 9.34
C LEU A 52 -9.72 -4.44 7.89
N SER A 53 -10.44 -3.42 7.45
CA SER A 53 -10.66 -3.13 6.03
C SER A 53 -10.02 -1.78 5.72
N ILE A 54 -9.11 -1.77 4.76
CA ILE A 54 -8.39 -0.56 4.34
C ILE A 54 -8.81 -0.24 2.92
N VAL A 55 -9.35 0.97 2.73
CA VAL A 55 -9.80 1.45 1.42
C VAL A 55 -8.93 2.63 1.00
N ASP A 56 -8.31 2.50 -0.16
CA ASP A 56 -7.57 3.59 -0.81
C ASP A 56 -8.33 3.99 -2.08
N GLY A 57 -9.01 5.12 -2.02
CA GLY A 57 -9.85 5.62 -3.12
C GLY A 57 -9.07 6.20 -4.30
N PHE A 58 -7.78 6.44 -4.14
CA PHE A 58 -6.90 7.02 -5.15
C PHE A 58 -5.57 6.26 -5.17
N ALA A 59 -5.64 4.97 -5.50
CA ALA A 59 -4.52 4.06 -5.32
C ALA A 59 -3.31 4.38 -6.21
N GLY A 60 -3.52 4.87 -7.42
CA GLY A 60 -2.45 5.09 -8.40
C GLY A 60 -1.81 3.79 -8.87
N GLY A 61 -0.63 3.88 -9.45
CA GLY A 61 0.10 2.73 -9.99
C GLY A 61 0.93 1.94 -8.97
N GLY A 62 1.00 2.41 -7.74
CA GLY A 62 1.64 1.70 -6.63
C GLY A 62 3.13 1.99 -6.44
N GLU A 63 3.78 2.64 -7.39
CA GLU A 63 5.18 3.06 -7.26
C GLU A 63 5.48 4.31 -8.08
N TYR A 64 6.55 4.97 -7.71
CA TYR A 64 7.04 6.20 -8.36
C TYR A 64 8.55 6.10 -8.54
N VAL A 65 9.11 6.90 -9.43
CA VAL A 65 10.56 7.16 -9.43
C VAL A 65 10.90 7.97 -8.18
N ALA A 66 11.93 7.57 -7.48
CA ALA A 66 12.39 8.25 -6.26
C ALA A 66 12.85 9.69 -6.55
N PRO A 67 12.87 10.60 -5.53
CA PRO A 67 13.21 12.01 -5.74
C PRO A 67 14.59 12.25 -6.34
N ASP A 68 15.55 11.37 -6.05
CA ASP A 68 16.91 11.42 -6.60
C ASP A 68 17.04 10.85 -8.01
N GLY A 69 15.93 10.34 -8.57
CA GLY A 69 15.91 9.70 -9.87
C GLY A 69 16.50 8.29 -9.89
N GLN A 70 16.92 7.77 -8.74
CA GLN A 70 17.52 6.44 -8.62
C GLN A 70 16.61 5.50 -7.85
N GLY A 71 16.11 4.49 -8.54
CA GLY A 71 15.21 3.51 -7.97
C GLY A 71 13.79 4.01 -7.82
N TYR A 72 12.99 3.27 -7.08
CA TYR A 72 11.56 3.50 -6.96
C TYR A 72 11.15 3.80 -5.51
N SER A 73 10.16 4.66 -5.38
CA SER A 73 9.52 4.97 -4.11
C SER A 73 8.14 4.32 -4.08
N PRO A 74 7.76 3.65 -2.98
CA PRO A 74 6.45 2.97 -2.92
C PRO A 74 5.31 3.98 -2.90
N GLY A 75 4.22 3.62 -3.57
CA GLY A 75 2.95 4.32 -3.47
C GLY A 75 2.11 3.83 -2.29
N SER A 76 0.95 4.47 -2.08
CA SER A 76 0.08 4.14 -0.95
C SER A 76 -0.34 2.67 -0.86
N PRO A 77 -0.63 1.95 -1.96
CA PRO A 77 -0.95 0.53 -1.86
C PRO A 77 0.15 -0.30 -1.20
N GLN A 78 1.40 -0.10 -1.59
CA GLN A 78 2.53 -0.79 -0.98
C GLN A 78 2.73 -0.38 0.48
N ILE A 79 2.60 0.91 0.76
CA ILE A 79 2.82 1.45 2.11
C ILE A 79 1.83 0.83 3.10
N VAL A 80 0.55 0.74 2.75
CA VAL A 80 -0.45 0.18 3.68
C VAL A 80 -0.26 -1.32 3.88
N VAL A 81 0.02 -2.09 2.83
CA VAL A 81 0.28 -3.53 2.96
C VAL A 81 1.53 -3.79 3.80
N ASP A 82 2.63 -3.09 3.50
CA ASP A 82 3.90 -3.26 4.20
C ASP A 82 3.79 -2.81 5.67
N THR A 83 3.06 -1.74 5.96
CA THR A 83 2.86 -1.26 7.33
C THR A 83 2.09 -2.28 8.17
N VAL A 84 1.03 -2.88 7.64
CA VAL A 84 0.28 -3.93 8.34
C VAL A 84 1.17 -5.13 8.61
N THR A 85 1.93 -5.57 7.63
CA THR A 85 2.86 -6.71 7.77
C THR A 85 3.92 -6.44 8.83
N GLU A 86 4.49 -5.24 8.81
CA GLU A 86 5.49 -4.81 9.81
C GLU A 86 4.91 -4.77 11.22
N GLN A 87 3.73 -4.16 11.39
CA GLN A 87 3.09 -4.08 12.70
C GLN A 87 2.71 -5.45 13.24
N GLU A 88 2.22 -6.35 12.40
CA GLU A 88 1.95 -7.73 12.83
C GLU A 88 3.23 -8.42 13.31
N ALA A 89 4.33 -8.26 12.59
CA ALA A 89 5.63 -8.80 12.99
C ALA A 89 6.10 -8.24 14.35
N LEU A 90 5.95 -6.93 14.55
CA LEU A 90 6.32 -6.27 15.81
C LEU A 90 5.47 -6.74 16.99
N LEU A 91 4.17 -6.99 16.77
CA LEU A 91 3.28 -7.52 17.81
C LEU A 91 3.65 -8.93 18.27
N ASN A 92 4.36 -9.67 17.45
CA ASN A 92 4.70 -11.08 17.70
C ASN A 92 6.13 -11.30 18.22
N ILE A 93 6.92 -10.24 18.40
CA ILE A 93 8.26 -10.36 18.97
C ILE A 93 8.18 -10.94 20.39
N GLY A 94 8.87 -12.06 20.60
CA GLY A 94 8.94 -12.72 21.90
C GLY A 94 7.65 -13.39 22.36
N ARG A 95 6.68 -13.61 21.49
CA ARG A 95 5.41 -14.24 21.83
C ARG A 95 5.36 -15.70 21.37
N GLU A 96 4.94 -16.58 22.26
CA GLU A 96 4.67 -17.99 21.92
C GLU A 96 3.36 -18.14 21.16
N LYS A 97 2.30 -17.43 21.60
CA LYS A 97 1.00 -17.43 20.92
C LYS A 97 0.92 -16.26 19.97
N PRO A 98 0.79 -16.51 18.65
CA PRO A 98 0.79 -15.44 17.67
C PRO A 98 -0.47 -14.58 17.75
N ARG A 99 -0.30 -13.29 17.46
CA ARG A 99 -1.38 -12.31 17.27
C ARG A 99 -1.48 -11.99 15.80
N LYS A 100 -2.70 -11.86 15.29
CA LYS A 100 -2.95 -11.61 13.87
C LYS A 100 -3.54 -10.24 13.62
N VAL A 101 -3.07 -9.60 12.57
CA VAL A 101 -3.75 -8.46 11.93
C VAL A 101 -4.30 -8.93 10.59
N ASP A 102 -5.59 -9.18 10.56
CA ASP A 102 -6.30 -9.75 9.41
C ASP A 102 -6.89 -8.61 8.60
N ALA A 103 -6.14 -8.14 7.61
CA ALA A 103 -6.49 -6.98 6.81
C ALA A 103 -6.97 -7.37 5.41
N LYS A 104 -8.02 -6.69 4.93
CA LYS A 104 -8.40 -6.65 3.53
C LYS A 104 -8.15 -5.27 2.98
N TYR A 105 -7.59 -5.23 1.78
CA TYR A 105 -7.20 -4.01 1.10
C TYR A 105 -8.06 -3.83 -0.15
N TYR A 106 -8.66 -2.64 -0.28
CA TYR A 106 -9.45 -2.26 -1.43
C TYR A 106 -8.78 -1.07 -2.10
N PHE A 107 -8.15 -1.30 -3.25
CA PHE A 107 -7.47 -0.27 -4.01
C PHE A 107 -8.32 0.13 -5.21
N VAL A 108 -8.78 1.37 -5.20
CA VAL A 108 -9.64 1.92 -6.25
C VAL A 108 -8.79 2.75 -7.19
N GLU A 109 -8.79 2.38 -8.47
CA GLU A 109 -8.12 3.13 -9.53
C GLU A 109 -8.96 3.11 -10.80
N GLN A 110 -9.45 4.28 -11.20
CA GLN A 110 -10.39 4.36 -12.32
C GLN A 110 -9.70 4.35 -13.71
N HIS A 111 -8.43 4.75 -13.80
CA HIS A 111 -7.71 4.73 -15.06
C HIS A 111 -7.25 3.31 -15.39
N ARG A 112 -7.70 2.81 -16.55
CA ARG A 112 -7.44 1.42 -16.94
C ARG A 112 -5.97 1.08 -17.03
N SER A 113 -5.15 1.95 -17.64
CA SER A 113 -3.70 1.73 -17.75
C SER A 113 -3.02 1.68 -16.39
N THR A 114 -3.38 2.58 -15.49
CA THR A 114 -2.87 2.64 -14.13
C THR A 114 -3.32 1.42 -13.31
N HIS A 115 -4.58 1.03 -13.45
CA HIS A 115 -5.11 -0.18 -12.80
C HIS A 115 -4.35 -1.44 -13.24
N THR A 116 -4.09 -1.57 -14.54
CA THR A 116 -3.31 -2.69 -15.10
C THR A 116 -1.89 -2.71 -14.52
N TYR A 117 -1.25 -1.56 -14.46
CA TYR A 117 0.08 -1.41 -13.88
C TYR A 117 0.10 -1.83 -12.41
N LEU A 118 -0.84 -1.33 -11.62
CA LEU A 118 -0.98 -1.65 -10.20
C LEU A 118 -1.20 -3.15 -9.98
N ASN A 119 -2.07 -3.75 -10.77
CA ASN A 119 -2.34 -5.19 -10.67
C ASN A 119 -1.06 -6.02 -10.90
N ALA A 120 -0.30 -5.71 -11.93
CA ALA A 120 0.96 -6.38 -12.23
C ALA A 120 2.00 -6.20 -11.11
N LEU A 121 2.12 -4.99 -10.59
CA LEU A 121 3.05 -4.67 -9.50
C LEU A 121 2.71 -5.45 -8.23
N LEU A 122 1.47 -5.44 -7.81
CA LEU A 122 1.03 -6.13 -6.59
C LEU A 122 1.13 -7.66 -6.74
N ALA A 123 0.83 -8.20 -7.92
CA ALA A 123 1.00 -9.62 -8.20
C ALA A 123 2.47 -10.04 -8.10
N THR A 124 3.38 -9.23 -8.61
CA THR A 124 4.82 -9.48 -8.56
C THR A 124 5.35 -9.38 -7.13
N LYS A 125 4.95 -8.36 -6.40
CA LYS A 125 5.50 -8.06 -5.08
C LYS A 125 4.92 -8.95 -3.97
N TYR A 126 3.62 -9.22 -4.01
CA TYR A 126 2.92 -9.92 -2.92
C TYR A 126 2.42 -11.31 -3.30
N GLY A 127 2.50 -11.66 -4.58
CA GLY A 127 2.01 -12.91 -5.13
C GLY A 127 0.57 -12.81 -5.65
N GLY A 128 0.34 -13.40 -6.83
CA GLY A 128 -0.96 -13.34 -7.51
C GLY A 128 -2.09 -14.01 -6.73
N ALA A 129 -1.78 -14.93 -5.82
CA ALA A 129 -2.77 -15.62 -4.99
C ALA A 129 -3.50 -14.67 -4.01
N ARG A 130 -2.89 -13.56 -3.64
CA ARG A 130 -3.50 -12.56 -2.75
C ARG A 130 -4.49 -11.65 -3.49
N LEU A 131 -4.34 -11.50 -4.80
CA LEU A 131 -5.25 -10.69 -5.62
C LEU A 131 -6.62 -11.38 -5.72
N GLY A 132 -7.67 -10.65 -5.34
CA GLY A 132 -9.02 -11.19 -5.24
C GLY A 132 -9.31 -11.91 -3.93
N LYS A 133 -8.31 -12.09 -3.08
CA LYS A 133 -8.46 -12.72 -1.75
C LYS A 133 -8.46 -11.66 -0.66
N ASP A 134 -7.30 -11.10 -0.33
CA ASP A 134 -7.16 -10.02 0.66
C ASP A 134 -6.75 -8.69 0.04
N ILE A 135 -6.18 -8.70 -1.18
CA ILE A 135 -5.88 -7.50 -1.96
C ILE A 135 -6.87 -7.44 -3.12
N ILE A 136 -7.77 -6.48 -3.09
CA ILE A 136 -8.86 -6.34 -4.05
C ILE A 136 -8.69 -5.02 -4.80
N LEU A 137 -8.52 -5.12 -6.14
CA LEU A 137 -8.46 -3.95 -7.01
C LEU A 137 -9.85 -3.68 -7.58
N VAL A 138 -10.25 -2.41 -7.52
CA VAL A 138 -11.54 -1.93 -8.02
C VAL A 138 -11.27 -0.85 -9.07
N GLN A 139 -11.97 -0.93 -10.19
CA GLN A 139 -11.90 0.06 -11.27
C GLN A 139 -13.11 0.98 -11.26
#